data_82794bb1fe3276e4fe360ebea57a0190
#
_entry.id   82794bb1fe3276e4fe360ebea57a0190
#
_cell.length_a   1.000
_cell.length_b   1.000
_cell.length_c   1.000
_cell.angle_alpha   90.00
_cell.angle_beta   90.00
_cell.angle_gamma   90.00
#
_symmetry.space_group_name_H-M   'P 1'
#
loop_
_entity.id
_entity.type
_entity.pdbx_description
1 polymer ?
#
loop_
_entity_poly.entity_id
_entity_poly.type
_entity_poly.pdbx_seq_one_letter_code
_entity_poly.pdbx_strand_id
1 'polypeptide(L)'
;MEYERCGVAEVFLFTEPLGGWRRTAVTEHRARVDWAGQILQLLEVDYPEAEKVILVMDNLNTHSIASLYEAFEPALARRLARRLEIHHTPKHGSWLNIAEIELSVLSGQCLDRRIARIEELRAECSAWDQQRNRRQKGVDWRFTTADARIKLKRRYPQIQM
;
A
#
# COMPACT_ATOMS: atom_id res chain seq x y z
N MET A 1 28.76 -20.80 9.39
CA MET A 1 28.24 -20.18 8.16
C MET A 1 28.07 -18.70 8.42
N GLU A 2 28.90 -17.89 7.79
CA GLU A 2 28.79 -16.45 7.95
C GLU A 2 27.55 -15.96 7.19
N TYR A 3 26.73 -15.18 7.88
CA TYR A 3 25.55 -14.58 7.30
C TYR A 3 25.94 -13.25 6.64
N GLU A 4 26.03 -13.24 5.33
CA GLU A 4 26.36 -12.03 4.59
C GLU A 4 25.08 -11.22 4.33
N ARG A 5 25.02 -10.06 4.99
CA ARG A 5 23.89 -9.16 4.87
C ARG A 5 24.12 -8.22 3.68
N CYS A 6 23.41 -8.49 2.59
CA CYS A 6 23.56 -7.73 1.33
C CYS A 6 22.78 -6.41 1.31
N GLY A 7 22.18 -6.01 2.42
CA GLY A 7 21.39 -4.79 2.52
C GLY A 7 19.94 -5.06 2.91
N VAL A 8 19.19 -3.98 3.12
CA VAL A 8 17.77 -4.02 3.48
C VAL A 8 17.00 -3.14 2.50
N ALA A 9 15.88 -3.62 2.01
CA ALA A 9 14.96 -2.85 1.19
C ALA A 9 13.55 -2.94 1.76
N GLU A 10 12.77 -1.89 1.56
CA GLU A 10 11.37 -1.82 1.98
C GLU A 10 10.46 -1.91 0.76
N VAL A 11 9.37 -2.65 0.91
CA VAL A 11 8.37 -2.76 -0.14
C VAL A 11 7.08 -2.11 0.35
N PHE A 12 6.61 -1.12 -0.41
CA PHE A 12 5.28 -0.55 -0.25
C PHE A 12 4.33 -1.27 -1.18
N LEU A 13 3.16 -1.62 -0.69
CA LEU A 13 2.11 -2.23 -1.49
C LEU A 13 0.83 -1.43 -1.32
N PHE A 14 0.29 -0.97 -2.44
CA PHE A 14 -1.04 -0.36 -2.52
C PHE A 14 -1.96 -1.31 -3.26
N THR A 15 -3.18 -1.48 -2.78
CA THR A 15 -4.16 -2.30 -3.46
C THR A 15 -5.55 -1.68 -3.42
N GLU A 16 -6.26 -1.78 -4.53
CA GLU A 16 -7.70 -1.51 -4.64
C GLU A 16 -8.38 -2.86 -4.82
N PRO A 17 -8.87 -3.47 -3.72
CA PRO A 17 -9.32 -4.87 -3.78
C PRO A 17 -10.48 -5.11 -4.71
N LEU A 18 -11.45 -4.20 -4.75
CA LEU A 18 -12.65 -4.35 -5.58
C LEU A 18 -12.35 -4.08 -7.05
N GLY A 19 -11.39 -3.20 -7.32
CA GLY A 19 -10.96 -2.90 -8.69
C GLY A 19 -9.95 -3.90 -9.25
N GLY A 20 -9.39 -4.75 -8.39
CA GLY A 20 -8.39 -5.72 -8.81
C GLY A 20 -7.06 -5.10 -9.24
N TRP A 21 -6.71 -3.96 -8.64
CA TRP A 21 -5.47 -3.24 -8.93
C TRP A 21 -4.53 -3.25 -7.73
N ARG A 22 -3.25 -3.30 -8.01
CA ARG A 22 -2.20 -3.10 -7.02
C ARG A 22 -0.98 -2.49 -7.66
N ARG A 23 -0.19 -1.83 -6.82
CA ARG A 23 1.11 -1.28 -7.20
C ARG A 23 2.11 -1.54 -6.08
N THR A 24 3.29 -1.97 -6.44
CA THR A 24 4.42 -2.11 -5.53
C THR A 24 5.40 -0.97 -5.75
N ALA A 25 6.12 -0.61 -4.70
CA ALA A 25 7.24 0.30 -4.78
C ALA A 25 8.33 -0.17 -3.82
N VAL A 26 9.56 -0.15 -4.26
CA VAL A 26 10.70 -0.59 -3.47
C VAL A 26 11.59 0.61 -3.17
N THR A 27 11.87 0.83 -1.89
CA THR A 27 12.74 1.91 -1.42
C THR A 27 13.84 1.33 -0.53
N GLU A 28 14.92 2.09 -0.36
CA GLU A 28 15.99 1.70 0.56
C GLU A 28 15.56 1.85 2.02
N HIS A 29 14.68 2.80 2.29
CA HIS A 29 14.23 3.14 3.65
C HIS A 29 12.71 3.28 3.69
N ARG A 30 12.15 3.16 4.88
CA ARG A 30 10.75 3.40 5.18
C ARG A 30 10.60 4.69 5.99
N ALA A 31 11.24 5.75 5.54
CA ALA A 31 11.18 7.06 6.18
C ALA A 31 9.90 7.80 5.78
N ARG A 32 9.61 8.89 6.48
CA ARG A 32 8.46 9.76 6.18
C ARG A 32 8.49 10.29 4.75
N VAL A 33 9.69 10.65 4.26
CA VAL A 33 9.88 11.12 2.90
C VAL A 33 9.56 10.05 1.87
N ASP A 34 9.93 8.80 2.15
CA ASP A 34 9.63 7.67 1.24
C ASP A 34 8.13 7.44 1.13
N TRP A 35 7.43 7.42 2.26
CA TRP A 35 5.98 7.28 2.27
C TRP A 35 5.30 8.45 1.56
N ALA A 36 5.74 9.69 1.85
CA ALA A 36 5.19 10.89 1.20
C ALA A 36 5.36 10.85 -0.32
N GLY A 37 6.51 10.39 -0.80
CA GLY A 37 6.74 10.19 -2.24
C GLY A 37 5.79 9.18 -2.86
N GLN A 38 5.44 8.13 -2.14
CA GLN A 38 4.47 7.14 -2.60
C GLN A 38 3.05 7.71 -2.63
N ILE A 39 2.70 8.57 -1.68
CA ILE A 39 1.41 9.27 -1.68
C ILE A 39 1.32 10.24 -2.87
N LEU A 40 2.39 10.96 -3.15
CA LEU A 40 2.45 11.83 -4.33
C LEU A 40 2.14 11.03 -5.61
N GLN A 41 2.80 9.89 -5.78
CA GLN A 41 2.57 9.05 -6.94
C GLN A 41 1.14 8.50 -6.97
N LEU A 42 0.63 8.06 -5.83
CA LEU A 42 -0.75 7.53 -5.72
C LEU A 42 -1.77 8.57 -6.20
N LEU A 43 -1.65 9.81 -5.75
CA LEU A 43 -2.62 10.85 -6.03
C LEU A 43 -2.42 11.53 -7.39
N GLU A 44 -1.19 11.72 -7.84
CA GLU A 44 -0.89 12.47 -9.06
C GLU A 44 -0.73 11.56 -10.30
N VAL A 45 -0.39 10.30 -10.11
CA VAL A 45 -0.12 9.37 -11.21
C VAL A 45 -1.15 8.24 -11.26
N ASP A 46 -1.37 7.54 -10.15
CA ASP A 46 -2.25 6.38 -10.14
C ASP A 46 -3.74 6.78 -10.22
N TYR A 47 -4.13 7.82 -9.49
CA TYR A 47 -5.51 8.31 -9.42
C TYR A 47 -5.59 9.82 -9.62
N PRO A 48 -5.13 10.35 -10.76
CA PRO A 48 -5.09 11.80 -10.97
C PRO A 48 -6.46 12.45 -11.02
N GLU A 49 -7.50 11.71 -11.41
CA GLU A 49 -8.86 12.22 -11.57
C GLU A 49 -9.69 12.13 -10.29
N ALA A 50 -9.24 11.40 -9.29
CA ALA A 50 -9.98 11.24 -8.05
C ALA A 50 -9.95 12.50 -7.21
N GLU A 51 -11.10 13.03 -6.83
CA GLU A 51 -11.19 14.18 -5.93
C GLU A 51 -10.70 13.78 -4.53
N LYS A 52 -11.00 12.56 -4.11
CA LYS A 52 -10.62 12.03 -2.82
C LYS A 52 -10.23 10.56 -2.91
N VAL A 53 -9.14 10.21 -2.25
CA VAL A 53 -8.70 8.83 -2.10
C VAL A 53 -8.76 8.44 -0.63
N ILE A 54 -9.50 7.38 -0.35
CA ILE A 54 -9.61 6.84 1.00
C ILE A 54 -8.52 5.78 1.15
N LEU A 55 -7.56 6.06 2.01
CA LEU A 55 -6.42 5.18 2.26
C LEU A 55 -6.56 4.51 3.62
N VAL A 56 -6.60 3.20 3.63
CA VAL A 56 -6.63 2.40 4.86
C VAL A 56 -5.25 1.78 5.07
N MET A 57 -4.67 2.00 6.21
CA MET A 57 -3.31 1.55 6.51
C MET A 57 -3.11 1.31 8.00
N ASP A 58 -2.01 0.61 8.34
CA ASP A 58 -1.59 0.43 9.72
C ASP A 58 -1.12 1.76 10.32
N ASN A 59 -1.27 1.88 11.63
CA ASN A 59 -0.88 3.10 12.35
C ASN A 59 0.63 3.11 12.62
N LEU A 60 1.42 3.49 11.61
CA LEU A 60 2.86 3.68 11.74
C LEU A 60 3.18 5.17 11.89
N ASN A 61 4.13 5.49 12.77
CA ASN A 61 4.50 6.88 13.07
C ASN A 61 5.02 7.66 11.85
N THR A 62 5.56 6.97 10.85
CA THR A 62 6.11 7.58 9.64
C THR A 62 5.06 7.83 8.57
N HIS A 63 3.83 7.34 8.75
CA HIS A 63 2.78 7.37 7.75
C HIS A 63 1.62 8.26 8.23
N SER A 64 1.74 9.55 8.00
CA SER A 64 0.71 10.51 8.43
C SER A 64 0.71 11.75 7.53
N ILE A 65 -0.33 12.55 7.64
CA ILE A 65 -0.42 13.84 6.93
C ILE A 65 0.78 14.73 7.25
N ALA A 66 1.29 14.69 8.48
CA ALA A 66 2.48 15.45 8.86
C ALA A 66 3.70 15.10 8.00
N SER A 67 3.80 13.86 7.54
CA SER A 67 4.90 13.43 6.66
C SER A 67 4.90 14.17 5.34
N LEU A 68 3.73 14.54 4.82
CA LEU A 68 3.61 15.32 3.59
C LEU A 68 4.20 16.72 3.76
N TYR A 69 3.96 17.34 4.91
CA TYR A 69 4.49 18.68 5.21
C TYR A 69 6.00 18.67 5.48
N GLU A 70 6.56 17.54 5.91
CA GLU A 70 7.99 17.41 6.05
C GLU A 70 8.70 17.20 4.70
N ALA A 71 8.06 16.48 3.78
CA ALA A 71 8.66 16.10 2.50
C ALA A 71 8.48 17.17 1.42
N PHE A 72 7.39 17.91 1.45
CA PHE A 72 7.00 18.82 0.37
C PHE A 72 6.78 20.25 0.90
N GLU A 73 6.82 21.23 -0.03
CA GLU A 73 6.44 22.59 0.30
C GLU A 73 4.97 22.66 0.75
N PRO A 74 4.60 23.65 1.57
CA PRO A 74 3.25 23.70 2.16
C PRO A 74 2.10 23.67 1.14
N ALA A 75 2.25 24.35 0.00
CA ALA A 75 1.20 24.38 -1.03
C ALA A 75 0.93 22.98 -1.61
N LEU A 76 1.98 22.24 -1.94
CA LEU A 76 1.86 20.87 -2.46
C LEU A 76 1.32 19.93 -1.37
N ALA A 77 1.88 20.00 -0.16
CA ALA A 77 1.44 19.18 0.95
C ALA A 77 -0.05 19.37 1.23
N ARG A 78 -0.52 20.61 1.23
CA ARG A 78 -1.94 20.92 1.43
C ARG A 78 -2.81 20.36 0.31
N ARG A 79 -2.37 20.49 -0.94
CA ARG A 79 -3.12 19.94 -2.10
C ARG A 79 -3.28 18.43 -1.98
N LEU A 80 -2.21 17.73 -1.62
CA LEU A 80 -2.26 16.29 -1.44
C LEU A 80 -3.11 15.90 -0.23
N ALA A 81 -2.96 16.59 0.89
CA ALA A 81 -3.70 16.32 2.11
C ALA A 81 -5.22 16.47 1.92
N ARG A 82 -5.65 17.43 1.11
CA ARG A 82 -7.07 17.63 0.82
C ARG A 82 -7.70 16.49 0.03
N ARG A 83 -6.88 15.78 -0.76
CA ARG A 83 -7.32 14.66 -1.59
C ARG A 83 -7.24 13.32 -0.87
N LEU A 84 -6.67 13.29 0.33
CA LEU A 84 -6.38 12.06 1.06
C LEU A 84 -7.21 11.99 2.33
N GLU A 85 -7.94 10.89 2.49
CA GLU A 85 -8.63 10.56 3.73
C GLU A 85 -8.01 9.28 4.30
N ILE A 86 -7.35 9.40 5.46
CA ILE A 86 -6.63 8.29 6.07
C ILE A 86 -7.45 7.65 7.17
N HIS A 87 -7.57 6.33 7.11
CA HIS A 87 -8.17 5.51 8.15
C HIS A 87 -7.14 4.49 8.61
N HIS A 88 -6.90 4.42 9.91
CA HIS A 88 -5.98 3.46 10.48
C HIS A 88 -6.71 2.20 10.90
N THR A 89 -6.07 1.05 10.68
CA THR A 89 -6.61 -0.24 11.10
C THR A 89 -6.55 -0.36 12.63
N PRO A 90 -7.54 -1.04 13.25
CA PRO A 90 -7.47 -1.33 14.67
C PRO A 90 -6.24 -2.18 15.01
N LYS A 91 -5.68 -1.97 16.19
CA LYS A 91 -4.46 -2.67 16.63
C LYS A 91 -4.55 -4.20 16.53
N HIS A 92 -5.73 -4.76 16.72
CA HIS A 92 -5.98 -6.21 16.64
C HIS A 92 -6.80 -6.62 15.43
N GLY A 93 -6.89 -5.74 14.43
CA GLY A 93 -7.67 -5.97 13.22
C GLY A 93 -6.83 -6.26 11.96
N SER A 94 -5.54 -6.49 12.11
CA SER A 94 -4.61 -6.66 10.99
C SER A 94 -4.99 -7.81 10.07
N TRP A 95 -5.65 -8.84 10.56
CA TRP A 95 -6.09 -9.97 9.74
C TRP A 95 -7.15 -9.61 8.69
N LEU A 96 -7.80 -8.45 8.83
CA LEU A 96 -8.69 -7.90 7.80
C LEU A 96 -7.93 -7.09 6.74
N ASN A 97 -6.64 -6.91 6.91
CA ASN A 97 -5.84 -6.11 6.00
C ASN A 97 -5.62 -6.87 4.69
N ILE A 98 -6.34 -6.46 3.66
CA ILE A 98 -6.24 -7.07 2.32
C ILE A 98 -4.86 -6.83 1.72
N ALA A 99 -4.19 -5.73 2.07
CA ALA A 99 -2.81 -5.48 1.66
C ALA A 99 -1.86 -6.53 2.24
N GLU A 100 -2.07 -7.00 3.47
CA GLU A 100 -1.27 -8.10 4.04
C GLU A 100 -1.48 -9.41 3.28
N ILE A 101 -2.69 -9.67 2.84
CA ILE A 101 -2.98 -10.84 2.00
C ILE A 101 -2.22 -10.73 0.67
N GLU A 102 -2.25 -9.57 0.03
CA GLU A 102 -1.49 -9.33 -1.20
C GLU A 102 0.02 -9.42 -0.97
N LEU A 103 0.52 -8.94 0.16
CA LEU A 103 1.94 -9.10 0.53
C LEU A 103 2.33 -10.57 0.70
N SER A 104 1.44 -11.39 1.26
CA SER A 104 1.65 -12.84 1.36
C SER A 104 1.74 -13.49 -0.01
N VAL A 105 0.89 -13.08 -0.95
CA VAL A 105 0.93 -13.58 -2.32
C VAL A 105 2.23 -13.15 -3.01
N LEU A 106 2.62 -11.88 -2.85
CA LEU A 106 3.89 -11.38 -3.36
C LEU A 106 5.07 -12.17 -2.80
N SER A 107 5.09 -12.40 -1.49
CA SER A 107 6.14 -13.16 -0.83
C SER A 107 6.26 -14.58 -1.40
N GLY A 108 5.13 -15.28 -1.56
CA GLY A 108 5.13 -16.63 -2.09
C GLY A 108 5.46 -16.72 -3.57
N GLN A 109 5.04 -15.77 -4.38
CA GLN A 109 5.19 -15.81 -5.84
C GLN A 109 6.47 -15.14 -6.35
N CYS A 110 6.99 -14.17 -5.62
CA CYS A 110 8.08 -13.30 -6.11
C CYS A 110 9.27 -13.26 -5.16
N LEU A 111 9.06 -13.15 -3.87
CA LEU A 111 10.11 -12.90 -2.89
C LEU A 111 10.64 -14.18 -2.23
N ASP A 112 10.14 -15.34 -2.58
CA ASP A 112 10.57 -16.63 -2.02
C ASP A 112 11.88 -17.09 -2.67
N ARG A 113 12.86 -16.19 -2.68
CA ARG A 113 14.22 -16.45 -3.17
C ARG A 113 15.13 -15.31 -2.75
N ARG A 114 16.44 -15.55 -2.80
CA ARG A 114 17.43 -14.52 -2.54
C ARG A 114 17.48 -13.54 -3.72
N ILE A 115 17.28 -12.25 -3.43
CA ILE A 115 17.43 -11.17 -4.40
C ILE A 115 18.53 -10.26 -3.88
N ALA A 116 19.63 -10.19 -4.62
CA ALA A 116 20.85 -9.55 -4.15
C ALA A 116 20.85 -8.03 -4.34
N ARG A 117 20.09 -7.51 -5.29
CA ARG A 117 20.13 -6.11 -5.70
C ARG A 117 18.75 -5.46 -5.65
N ILE A 118 18.72 -4.20 -5.21
CA ILE A 118 17.46 -3.45 -5.11
C ILE A 118 16.81 -3.23 -6.48
N GLU A 119 17.61 -3.01 -7.52
CA GLU A 119 17.10 -2.86 -8.88
C GLU A 119 16.40 -4.11 -9.38
N GLU A 120 16.96 -5.28 -9.04
CA GLU A 120 16.36 -6.56 -9.37
C GLU A 120 15.04 -6.74 -8.61
N LEU A 121 15.01 -6.38 -7.32
CA LEU A 121 13.81 -6.43 -6.51
C LEU A 121 12.70 -5.53 -7.08
N ARG A 122 13.05 -4.32 -7.48
CA ARG A 122 12.11 -3.40 -8.14
C ARG A 122 11.52 -3.98 -9.41
N ALA A 123 12.38 -4.54 -10.26
CA ALA A 123 11.94 -5.15 -11.52
C ALA A 123 11.02 -6.34 -11.29
N GLU A 124 11.35 -7.19 -10.34
CA GLU A 124 10.55 -8.37 -10.00
C GLU A 124 9.19 -7.98 -9.41
N CYS A 125 9.16 -7.03 -8.49
CA CYS A 125 7.91 -6.53 -7.91
C CYS A 125 7.03 -5.87 -8.95
N SER A 126 7.61 -5.05 -9.83
CA SER A 126 6.89 -4.39 -10.91
C SER A 126 6.31 -5.39 -11.90
N ALA A 127 7.07 -6.40 -12.29
CA ALA A 127 6.58 -7.46 -13.17
C ALA A 127 5.42 -8.23 -12.52
N TRP A 128 5.52 -8.52 -11.24
CA TRP A 128 4.49 -9.20 -10.48
C TRP A 128 3.19 -8.39 -10.42
N ASP A 129 3.26 -7.11 -10.04
CA ASP A 129 2.05 -6.28 -9.92
C ASP A 129 1.38 -6.06 -11.27
N GLN A 130 2.14 -5.84 -12.32
CA GLN A 130 1.60 -5.70 -13.68
C GLN A 130 0.90 -6.98 -14.15
N GLN A 131 1.48 -8.13 -13.88
CA GLN A 131 0.88 -9.41 -14.25
C GLN A 131 -0.43 -9.66 -13.50
N ARG A 132 -0.46 -9.39 -12.19
CA ARG A 132 -1.68 -9.53 -11.40
C ARG A 132 -2.74 -8.53 -11.83
N ASN A 133 -2.37 -7.30 -12.15
CA ASN A 133 -3.30 -6.28 -12.64
C ASN A 133 -3.92 -6.69 -13.98
N ARG A 134 -3.15 -7.27 -14.89
CA ARG A 134 -3.66 -7.78 -16.16
C ARG A 134 -4.71 -8.88 -15.95
N ARG A 135 -4.56 -9.69 -14.92
CA ARG A 135 -5.53 -10.72 -14.55
C ARG A 135 -6.68 -10.17 -13.71
N GLN A 136 -6.57 -8.92 -13.27
CA GLN A 136 -7.56 -8.24 -12.41
C GLN A 136 -7.95 -9.09 -11.19
N LYS A 137 -6.96 -9.62 -10.50
CA LYS A 137 -7.16 -10.44 -9.30
C LYS A 137 -7.58 -9.57 -8.13
N GLY A 138 -8.89 -9.34 -8.03
CA GLY A 138 -9.49 -8.66 -6.89
C GLY A 138 -10.03 -9.66 -5.88
N VAL A 139 -10.67 -9.11 -4.84
CA VAL A 139 -11.38 -9.90 -3.84
C VAL A 139 -12.79 -10.14 -4.35
N ASP A 140 -13.22 -11.40 -4.34
CA ASP A 140 -14.59 -11.77 -4.69
C ASP A 140 -15.49 -11.57 -3.46
N TRP A 141 -16.13 -10.41 -3.43
CA TRP A 141 -17.10 -10.08 -2.37
C TRP A 141 -18.48 -10.55 -2.82
N ARG A 142 -18.96 -11.65 -2.24
CA ARG A 142 -20.27 -12.23 -2.55
C ARG A 142 -21.44 -11.46 -1.94
N PHE A 143 -21.20 -10.34 -1.32
CA PHE A 143 -22.20 -9.48 -0.72
C PHE A 143 -21.99 -8.05 -1.19
N THR A 144 -23.05 -7.25 -1.13
CA THR A 144 -23.00 -5.85 -1.58
C THR A 144 -22.03 -5.04 -0.70
N THR A 145 -21.61 -3.87 -1.20
CA THR A 145 -20.78 -2.95 -0.43
C THR A 145 -21.44 -2.58 0.91
N ALA A 146 -22.76 -2.40 0.90
CA ALA A 146 -23.52 -2.09 2.12
C ALA A 146 -23.45 -3.26 3.12
N ASP A 147 -23.63 -4.50 2.65
CA ASP A 147 -23.54 -5.69 3.50
C ASP A 147 -22.13 -5.85 4.06
N ALA A 148 -21.12 -5.60 3.25
CA ALA A 148 -19.74 -5.65 3.67
C ALA A 148 -19.46 -4.65 4.79
N ARG A 149 -19.93 -3.41 4.65
CA ARG A 149 -19.78 -2.37 5.66
C ARG A 149 -20.41 -2.77 6.97
N ILE A 150 -21.62 -3.34 6.96
CA ILE A 150 -22.33 -3.77 8.15
C ILE A 150 -21.59 -4.91 8.86
N LYS A 151 -21.21 -5.94 8.13
CA LYS A 151 -20.50 -7.09 8.68
C LYS A 151 -19.14 -6.74 9.26
N LEU A 152 -18.37 -5.94 8.55
CA LEU A 152 -17.02 -5.55 8.97
C LEU A 152 -17.09 -4.53 10.12
N LYS A 153 -18.09 -3.66 10.14
CA LYS A 153 -18.29 -2.66 11.18
C LYS A 153 -18.58 -3.27 12.55
N ARG A 154 -19.20 -4.43 12.61
CA ARG A 154 -19.47 -5.13 13.89
C ARG A 154 -18.20 -5.60 14.58
N ARG A 155 -17.17 -5.92 13.80
CA ARG A 155 -15.90 -6.42 14.32
C ARG A 155 -14.82 -5.33 14.28
N TYR A 156 -14.77 -4.59 13.18
CA TYR A 156 -13.78 -3.57 12.93
C TYR A 156 -14.43 -2.40 12.20
N PRO A 157 -14.21 -1.17 12.66
CA PRO A 157 -14.87 0.00 12.08
C PRO A 157 -14.37 0.38 10.68
N GLN A 158 -13.30 -0.22 10.21
CA GLN A 158 -12.64 0.15 8.96
C GLN A 158 -12.37 -1.07 8.10
N ILE A 159 -12.46 -0.86 6.78
CA ILE A 159 -12.03 -1.84 5.78
C ILE A 159 -10.58 -1.52 5.43
N GLN A 160 -9.72 -2.54 5.42
CA GLN A 160 -8.30 -2.39 5.15
C GLN A 160 -7.96 -2.68 3.70
N MET A 161 -6.98 -1.94 3.18
CA MET A 161 -6.35 -2.28 1.91
C MET A 161 -5.30 -3.35 2.09
#